data_993180aa1d5c70d2f6d803d9a5828520
#
_entry.id   993180aa1d5c70d2f6d803d9a5828520
#
_cell.length_a   1.000
_cell.length_b   1.000
_cell.length_c   1.000
_cell.angle_alpha   90.00
_cell.angle_beta   90.00
_cell.angle_gamma   90.00
#
_symmetry.space_group_name_H-M   'P 1'
#
loop_
_entity.id
_entity.type
_entity.pdbx_description
1 polymer ?
#
loop_
_entity_poly.entity_id
_entity_poly.type
_entity_poly.pdbx_seq_one_letter_code
_entity_poly.pdbx_strand_id
1 'polypeptide(L)'
;MHRRALPLVSAGANGVSRLGLLVAFARVARARASGRLRRTPHSIVYSGAQMRRRVVDTMGVKEQYRDYVMTGFVKRVEPVVADHGDGALLWDADGTEYIDCFAGISVTNAGHHNTKVLAAAKAQADKLVHACSYVYHVESVGALAEKLAQITPGRLQKSFFGNGGAEAIEGAFRLAKRFSGKNEFVALESSFHGRSYATLSVTGNSGRKKGGGPYMPGVAFAPTPYCYRCFAETTPDKCDLLCARRVSEVIRLHLSGNVCAFIAEPVMGEGGIITPPDGYFKRVKEILDEEGVLFIADEVQSGFGRTGKMFAIEHYGVEPDIITMAKGIADGWPLSAFIARPEIADSFQIGDHLSTFGGNPVSCAAAVANIDFLLDGVVEGSARKGAELKARFEELQRTQPLIGDVRGKGLMVGVELIADPQTKAYGTAAAGFVRQYCLDHGVLIGVGGNFGSVLRIQPPLVIDDAQLDSVLATVADGLEAFARQ
;
A
#
# COMPACT_ATOMS: atom_id res chain seq x y z
N MET A 1 22.81 -33.52 50.28
CA MET A 1 22.45 -34.94 50.29
C MET A 1 21.24 -35.19 49.43
N HIS A 2 21.29 -36.22 48.61
CA HIS A 2 20.28 -36.77 47.69
C HIS A 2 20.10 -36.07 46.31
N ARG A 3 20.96 -36.49 45.39
CA ARG A 3 20.72 -36.51 43.94
C ARG A 3 19.66 -37.58 43.60
N ARG A 4 18.66 -37.27 42.81
CA ARG A 4 17.90 -38.30 42.06
C ARG A 4 18.14 -38.10 40.54
N ALA A 5 18.70 -39.10 39.93
CA ALA A 5 18.89 -39.26 38.49
C ALA A 5 17.58 -39.69 37.83
N LEU A 6 17.24 -39.16 36.65
CA LEU A 6 16.20 -39.64 35.75
C LEU A 6 16.84 -40.53 34.68
N PRO A 7 16.17 -41.58 34.21
CA PRO A 7 16.76 -42.55 33.29
C PRO A 7 16.69 -42.08 31.84
N LEU A 8 17.75 -42.37 31.10
CA LEU A 8 17.85 -42.27 29.65
C LEU A 8 16.89 -43.25 28.96
N VAL A 9 16.04 -42.76 28.10
CA VAL A 9 15.25 -43.56 27.17
C VAL A 9 16.02 -43.62 25.85
N SER A 10 16.44 -44.83 25.48
CA SER A 10 17.07 -45.15 24.21
C SER A 10 16.08 -45.07 23.07
N ALA A 11 16.29 -44.19 22.10
CA ALA A 11 15.55 -44.17 20.84
C ALA A 11 16.15 -45.18 19.87
N GLY A 12 15.37 -46.18 19.53
CA GLY A 12 15.71 -47.19 18.52
C GLY A 12 15.76 -46.58 17.11
N ALA A 13 16.85 -46.82 16.43
CA ALA A 13 17.06 -46.49 15.03
C ALA A 13 16.22 -47.41 14.14
N ASN A 14 15.15 -46.90 13.50
CA ASN A 14 14.49 -47.61 12.40
C ASN A 14 15.21 -47.29 11.09
N GLY A 15 15.95 -48.28 10.59
CA GLY A 15 16.68 -48.25 9.33
C GLY A 15 15.72 -48.16 8.13
N VAL A 16 15.81 -47.08 7.38
CA VAL A 16 15.28 -47.03 6.03
C VAL A 16 16.26 -47.67 5.09
N SER A 17 15.87 -48.81 4.53
CA SER A 17 16.73 -49.63 3.67
C SER A 17 17.10 -48.89 2.37
N ARG A 18 18.37 -48.88 2.01
CA ARG A 18 18.93 -48.36 0.75
C ARG A 18 18.29 -48.93 -0.54
N LEU A 19 17.48 -49.94 -0.43
CA LEU A 19 16.81 -50.61 -1.58
C LEU A 19 15.63 -49.83 -2.13
N GLY A 20 14.97 -48.98 -1.34
CA GLY A 20 13.82 -48.17 -1.78
C GLY A 20 14.17 -47.05 -2.74
N LEU A 21 15.35 -46.46 -2.61
CA LEU A 21 15.80 -45.35 -3.49
C LEU A 21 16.22 -45.80 -4.90
N LEU A 22 16.77 -47.00 -5.02
CA LEU A 22 17.20 -47.56 -6.32
C LEU A 22 16.04 -47.94 -7.22
N VAL A 23 14.91 -48.34 -6.66
CA VAL A 23 13.70 -48.73 -7.42
C VAL A 23 12.99 -47.48 -7.98
N ALA A 24 13.05 -46.34 -7.28
CA ALA A 24 12.45 -45.10 -7.77
C ALA A 24 13.23 -44.50 -8.97
N PHE A 25 14.59 -44.60 -8.95
CA PHE A 25 15.43 -44.15 -10.07
C PHE A 25 15.29 -45.04 -11.31
N ALA A 26 15.12 -46.34 -11.14
CA ALA A 26 14.94 -47.28 -12.25
C ALA A 26 13.62 -47.10 -13.00
N ARG A 27 12.55 -46.67 -12.32
CA ARG A 27 11.25 -46.33 -12.96
C ARG A 27 11.31 -45.07 -13.80
N VAL A 28 12.03 -44.04 -13.39
CA VAL A 28 12.19 -42.79 -14.16
C VAL A 28 13.08 -43.01 -15.39
N ALA A 29 14.11 -43.86 -15.31
CA ALA A 29 14.94 -44.20 -16.44
C ALA A 29 14.21 -45.03 -17.51
N ARG A 30 13.32 -45.93 -17.12
CA ARG A 30 12.51 -46.74 -18.07
C ARG A 30 11.42 -45.94 -18.78
N ALA A 31 10.86 -44.88 -18.15
CA ALA A 31 9.87 -44.01 -18.78
C ALA A 31 10.51 -43.13 -19.91
N ARG A 32 11.79 -42.86 -19.86
CA ARG A 32 12.53 -42.16 -20.93
C ARG A 32 12.84 -43.05 -22.16
N ALA A 33 12.90 -44.34 -22.00
CA ALA A 33 13.21 -45.27 -23.08
C ALA A 33 11.98 -45.71 -23.90
N SER A 34 10.74 -45.47 -23.45
CA SER A 34 9.51 -45.97 -24.10
C SER A 34 8.84 -44.97 -25.03
N GLY A 35 9.42 -43.79 -25.31
CA GLY A 35 8.93 -42.86 -26.35
C GLY A 35 7.49 -42.31 -26.20
N ARG A 36 6.85 -42.45 -25.00
CA ARG A 36 5.45 -42.09 -24.78
C ARG A 36 5.21 -40.76 -24.03
N LEU A 37 6.23 -39.90 -23.92
CA LEU A 37 5.99 -38.54 -23.50
C LEU A 37 5.84 -37.66 -24.75
N ARG A 38 4.63 -37.40 -25.15
CA ARG A 38 4.35 -36.37 -26.14
C ARG A 38 4.90 -35.05 -25.62
N ARG A 39 5.96 -34.55 -26.25
CA ARG A 39 6.47 -33.20 -26.08
C ARG A 39 5.41 -32.26 -26.67
N THR A 40 4.70 -31.52 -25.84
CA THR A 40 4.07 -30.27 -26.26
C THR A 40 5.18 -29.23 -26.37
N PRO A 41 5.44 -28.66 -27.53
CA PRO A 41 6.45 -27.61 -27.66
C PRO A 41 5.83 -26.30 -27.17
N HIS A 42 6.12 -25.88 -25.98
CA HIS A 42 5.97 -24.49 -25.57
C HIS A 42 7.28 -23.75 -25.85
N SER A 43 7.59 -23.54 -27.11
CA SER A 43 8.50 -22.51 -27.54
C SER A 43 7.67 -21.26 -27.82
N ILE A 44 7.67 -20.29 -26.90
CA ILE A 44 7.18 -18.95 -27.19
C ILE A 44 8.23 -18.29 -28.07
N VAL A 45 8.04 -18.36 -29.37
CA VAL A 45 8.80 -17.56 -30.34
C VAL A 45 8.03 -16.25 -30.54
N TYR A 46 8.54 -15.16 -30.02
CA TYR A 46 8.07 -13.82 -30.36
C TYR A 46 8.55 -13.46 -31.77
N SER A 47 7.76 -13.74 -32.80
CA SER A 47 7.96 -13.14 -34.13
C SER A 47 6.96 -12.00 -34.29
N GLY A 48 7.46 -10.83 -34.70
CA GLY A 48 6.66 -9.65 -35.00
C GLY A 48 5.72 -9.86 -36.20
N ALA A 49 4.56 -10.42 -35.94
CA ALA A 49 3.43 -10.46 -36.89
C ALA A 49 2.15 -10.64 -36.05
N GLN A 50 1.25 -9.68 -36.22
CA GLN A 50 -0.16 -9.64 -35.79
C GLN A 50 -0.52 -10.65 -34.67
N MET A 51 -0.51 -10.17 -33.39
CA MET A 51 -1.11 -10.88 -32.27
C MET A 51 -2.59 -11.13 -32.61
N ARG A 52 -2.93 -12.34 -33.10
CA ARG A 52 -4.31 -12.81 -32.95
C ARG A 52 -4.61 -12.82 -31.47
N ARG A 53 -5.57 -11.99 -31.01
CA ARG A 53 -6.05 -12.05 -29.62
C ARG A 53 -6.38 -13.51 -29.32
N ARG A 54 -5.61 -14.12 -28.44
CA ARG A 54 -5.92 -15.46 -27.92
C ARG A 54 -7.16 -15.27 -27.06
N VAL A 55 -8.24 -15.96 -27.39
CA VAL A 55 -9.43 -15.98 -26.52
C VAL A 55 -8.97 -16.56 -25.19
N VAL A 56 -9.03 -15.76 -24.14
CA VAL A 56 -8.70 -16.19 -22.76
C VAL A 56 -9.87 -17.04 -22.27
N ASP A 57 -9.58 -18.23 -21.79
CA ASP A 57 -10.57 -19.02 -21.08
C ASP A 57 -10.82 -18.45 -19.68
N THR A 58 -11.75 -17.50 -19.57
CA THR A 58 -12.07 -16.79 -18.35
C THR A 58 -12.58 -17.71 -17.23
N MET A 59 -13.28 -18.77 -17.58
CA MET A 59 -13.71 -19.79 -16.61
C MET A 59 -12.51 -20.56 -16.05
N GLY A 60 -11.61 -21.02 -16.91
CA GLY A 60 -10.38 -21.71 -16.52
C GLY A 60 -9.49 -20.85 -15.62
N VAL A 61 -9.35 -19.53 -15.89
CA VAL A 61 -8.61 -18.61 -15.01
C VAL A 61 -9.25 -18.51 -13.63
N LYS A 62 -10.56 -18.36 -13.53
CA LYS A 62 -11.29 -18.31 -12.25
C LYS A 62 -11.14 -19.61 -11.45
N GLU A 63 -11.13 -20.76 -12.13
CA GLU A 63 -10.87 -22.07 -11.52
C GLU A 63 -9.43 -22.20 -11.02
N GLN A 64 -8.44 -21.75 -11.79
CA GLN A 64 -7.04 -21.72 -11.36
C GLN A 64 -6.86 -20.86 -10.10
N TYR A 65 -7.52 -19.69 -10.03
CA TYR A 65 -7.49 -18.85 -8.83
C TYR A 65 -8.10 -19.55 -7.62
N ARG A 66 -9.27 -20.18 -7.79
CA ARG A 66 -9.93 -20.93 -6.71
C ARG A 66 -9.06 -22.07 -6.18
N ASP A 67 -8.39 -22.79 -7.07
CA ASP A 67 -7.73 -24.05 -6.72
C ASP A 67 -6.24 -23.84 -6.33
N TYR A 68 -5.57 -22.80 -6.83
CA TYR A 68 -4.12 -22.63 -6.67
C TYR A 68 -3.68 -21.31 -6.06
N VAL A 69 -4.55 -20.29 -5.89
CA VAL A 69 -4.19 -18.99 -5.35
C VAL A 69 -4.84 -18.78 -3.98
N MET A 70 -4.03 -18.50 -2.96
CA MET A 70 -4.53 -18.10 -1.65
C MET A 70 -5.07 -16.67 -1.69
N THR A 71 -6.40 -16.50 -1.60
CA THR A 71 -7.09 -15.21 -1.68
C THR A 71 -7.53 -14.71 -0.30
N GLY A 72 -6.58 -14.51 0.60
CA GLY A 72 -6.87 -14.13 2.00
C GLY A 72 -7.27 -12.66 2.24
N PHE A 73 -7.25 -11.80 1.20
CA PHE A 73 -7.54 -10.36 1.36
C PHE A 73 -9.03 -10.04 1.30
N VAL A 74 -9.75 -10.64 0.37
CA VAL A 74 -11.18 -10.41 0.13
C VAL A 74 -11.98 -11.70 0.37
N LYS A 75 -13.24 -11.55 0.77
CA LYS A 75 -14.15 -12.70 0.95
C LYS A 75 -14.37 -13.44 -0.37
N ARG A 76 -14.37 -12.72 -1.48
CA ARG A 76 -14.51 -13.23 -2.84
C ARG A 76 -13.69 -12.34 -3.77
N VAL A 77 -12.90 -12.94 -4.66
CA VAL A 77 -12.22 -12.22 -5.74
C VAL A 77 -13.27 -11.68 -6.71
N GLU A 78 -13.08 -10.46 -7.21
CA GLU A 78 -13.98 -9.88 -8.19
C GLU A 78 -14.09 -10.77 -9.44
N PRO A 79 -15.25 -10.78 -10.09
CA PRO A 79 -15.48 -11.63 -11.28
C PRO A 79 -14.70 -11.15 -12.53
N VAL A 80 -13.98 -10.04 -12.43
CA VAL A 80 -13.19 -9.45 -13.52
C VAL A 80 -11.92 -10.26 -13.75
N VAL A 81 -11.70 -10.73 -14.97
CA VAL A 81 -10.42 -11.32 -15.42
C VAL A 81 -9.67 -10.23 -16.18
N ALA A 82 -8.90 -9.43 -15.46
CA ALA A 82 -8.17 -8.31 -16.03
C ALA A 82 -7.20 -8.77 -17.13
N ASP A 83 -7.22 -8.12 -18.28
CA ASP A 83 -6.40 -8.43 -19.45
C ASP A 83 -5.37 -7.34 -19.75
N HIS A 84 -5.84 -6.11 -19.99
CA HIS A 84 -4.97 -4.97 -20.29
C HIS A 84 -5.56 -3.66 -19.75
N GLY A 85 -4.73 -2.60 -19.74
CA GLY A 85 -5.15 -1.28 -19.30
C GLY A 85 -4.42 -0.19 -20.09
N ASP A 86 -5.03 1.00 -20.15
CA ASP A 86 -4.43 2.21 -20.73
C ASP A 86 -4.94 3.46 -19.98
N GLY A 87 -4.04 4.32 -19.52
CA GLY A 87 -4.40 5.49 -18.73
C GLY A 87 -5.18 5.11 -17.47
N ALA A 88 -6.43 5.55 -17.36
CA ALA A 88 -7.33 5.22 -16.25
C ALA A 88 -8.34 4.10 -16.59
N LEU A 89 -8.19 3.44 -17.72
CA LEU A 89 -9.07 2.37 -18.16
C LEU A 89 -8.44 1.00 -17.96
N LEU A 90 -9.27 0.03 -17.62
CA LEU A 90 -8.94 -1.39 -17.51
C LEU A 90 -9.95 -2.19 -18.33
N TRP A 91 -9.47 -3.16 -19.13
CA TRP A 91 -10.33 -4.11 -19.82
C TRP A 91 -10.18 -5.49 -19.26
N ASP A 92 -11.30 -6.20 -19.19
CA ASP A 92 -11.27 -7.63 -18.88
C ASP A 92 -11.06 -8.48 -20.16
N ALA A 93 -10.85 -9.77 -19.97
CA ALA A 93 -10.62 -10.70 -21.03
C ALA A 93 -11.86 -10.96 -21.94
N ASP A 94 -13.05 -10.57 -21.48
CA ASP A 94 -14.31 -10.61 -22.23
C ASP A 94 -14.51 -9.31 -23.05
N GLY A 95 -13.63 -8.31 -22.87
CA GLY A 95 -13.62 -7.04 -23.59
C GLY A 95 -14.46 -5.95 -22.92
N THR A 96 -14.91 -6.14 -21.68
CA THR A 96 -15.60 -5.12 -20.91
C THR A 96 -14.61 -4.05 -20.46
N GLU A 97 -14.95 -2.79 -20.68
CA GLU A 97 -14.18 -1.63 -20.26
C GLU A 97 -14.63 -1.14 -18.88
N TYR A 98 -13.66 -0.79 -18.06
CA TYR A 98 -13.87 -0.22 -16.73
C TYR A 98 -13.05 1.05 -16.54
N ILE A 99 -13.65 2.09 -15.94
CA ILE A 99 -12.91 3.21 -15.36
C ILE A 99 -12.34 2.74 -14.03
N ASP A 100 -11.00 2.68 -13.92
CA ASP A 100 -10.33 2.17 -12.72
C ASP A 100 -10.13 3.29 -11.69
N CYS A 101 -11.02 3.35 -10.68
CA CYS A 101 -10.84 4.21 -9.51
C CYS A 101 -10.28 3.46 -8.30
N PHE A 102 -9.65 2.30 -8.50
CA PHE A 102 -8.92 1.55 -7.48
C PHE A 102 -7.40 1.59 -7.70
N ALA A 103 -6.96 1.69 -8.98
CA ALA A 103 -5.58 1.84 -9.42
C ALA A 103 -4.61 0.82 -8.77
N GLY A 104 -5.05 -0.46 -8.61
CA GLY A 104 -4.25 -1.47 -7.92
C GLY A 104 -3.96 -1.13 -6.44
N ILE A 105 -4.85 -0.44 -5.76
CA ILE A 105 -4.71 0.16 -4.41
C ILE A 105 -3.76 1.37 -4.45
N SER A 106 -4.04 2.35 -5.34
CA SER A 106 -3.23 3.57 -5.52
C SER A 106 -1.77 3.28 -5.94
N VAL A 107 -1.59 2.37 -6.89
CA VAL A 107 -0.27 1.96 -7.40
C VAL A 107 0.04 2.59 -8.74
N THR A 108 -0.90 2.51 -9.70
CA THR A 108 -0.70 2.98 -11.08
C THR A 108 -0.98 4.48 -11.18
N ASN A 109 -0.13 5.30 -10.55
CA ASN A 109 -0.31 6.75 -10.50
C ASN A 109 -0.12 7.40 -11.88
N ALA A 110 0.86 6.93 -12.67
CA ALA A 110 1.08 7.42 -14.04
C ALA A 110 0.12 6.80 -15.08
N GLY A 111 -0.77 5.92 -14.63
CA GLY A 111 -1.73 5.23 -15.50
C GLY A 111 -1.26 3.87 -15.99
N HIS A 112 -2.22 3.03 -16.33
CA HIS A 112 -1.93 1.75 -16.96
C HIS A 112 -1.17 1.96 -18.28
N HIS A 113 -0.23 1.08 -18.57
CA HIS A 113 0.55 1.07 -19.81
C HIS A 113 1.28 2.39 -20.12
N ASN A 114 1.77 3.13 -19.11
CA ASN A 114 2.54 4.34 -19.34
C ASN A 114 3.77 4.06 -20.20
N THR A 115 3.80 4.62 -21.43
CA THR A 115 4.82 4.31 -22.43
C THR A 115 6.22 4.78 -22.03
N LYS A 116 6.36 5.90 -21.30
CA LYS A 116 7.64 6.41 -20.79
C LYS A 116 8.23 5.47 -19.74
N VAL A 117 7.42 5.04 -18.79
CA VAL A 117 7.81 4.10 -17.72
C VAL A 117 8.18 2.74 -18.30
N LEU A 118 7.36 2.20 -19.20
CA LEU A 118 7.61 0.93 -19.87
C LEU A 118 8.87 0.94 -20.73
N ALA A 119 9.14 2.03 -21.44
CA ALA A 119 10.35 2.16 -22.28
C ALA A 119 11.61 2.13 -21.41
N ALA A 120 11.62 2.87 -20.30
CA ALA A 120 12.74 2.88 -19.35
C ALA A 120 12.99 1.50 -18.73
N ALA A 121 11.92 0.81 -18.30
CA ALA A 121 12.01 -0.54 -17.76
C ALA A 121 12.56 -1.55 -18.78
N LYS A 122 12.05 -1.52 -20.02
CA LYS A 122 12.52 -2.41 -21.10
C LYS A 122 13.98 -2.17 -21.45
N ALA A 123 14.40 -0.91 -21.61
CA ALA A 123 15.78 -0.56 -21.91
C ALA A 123 16.75 -1.04 -20.80
N GLN A 124 16.34 -0.91 -19.54
CA GLN A 124 17.14 -1.41 -18.41
C GLN A 124 17.13 -2.94 -18.35
N ALA A 125 16.02 -3.61 -18.66
CA ALA A 125 15.95 -5.07 -18.70
C ALA A 125 16.85 -5.67 -19.77
N ASP A 126 16.94 -5.03 -20.94
CA ASP A 126 17.85 -5.42 -22.02
C ASP A 126 19.33 -5.25 -21.62
N LYS A 127 19.65 -4.32 -20.71
CA LYS A 127 21.01 -4.04 -20.21
C LYS A 127 21.38 -4.91 -19.01
N LEU A 128 20.56 -4.94 -17.97
CA LEU A 128 20.81 -5.65 -16.71
C LEU A 128 19.54 -5.76 -15.88
N VAL A 129 19.10 -6.99 -15.59
CA VAL A 129 17.90 -7.24 -14.78
C VAL A 129 18.18 -7.18 -13.29
N HIS A 130 19.33 -7.75 -12.84
CA HIS A 130 19.67 -7.85 -11.42
C HIS A 130 21.17 -7.96 -11.19
N ALA A 131 21.67 -7.31 -10.15
CA ALA A 131 23.08 -7.37 -9.72
C ALA A 131 23.30 -7.12 -8.22
N CYS A 132 22.34 -7.36 -7.36
CA CYS A 132 22.43 -7.06 -5.91
C CYS A 132 23.07 -5.68 -5.63
N SER A 133 22.29 -4.62 -5.74
CA SER A 133 22.74 -3.20 -5.69
C SER A 133 23.43 -2.78 -4.40
N TYR A 134 23.41 -3.61 -3.36
CA TYR A 134 24.15 -3.40 -2.11
C TYR A 134 25.56 -4.01 -2.12
N VAL A 135 25.89 -4.71 -3.20
CA VAL A 135 27.24 -5.28 -3.42
C VAL A 135 27.94 -4.56 -4.58
N TYR A 136 27.17 -4.20 -5.60
CA TYR A 136 27.69 -3.53 -6.81
C TYR A 136 26.99 -2.21 -7.04
N HIS A 137 27.73 -1.24 -7.59
CA HIS A 137 27.12 0.03 -8.00
C HIS A 137 26.29 -0.17 -9.27
N VAL A 138 25.06 0.33 -9.25
CA VAL A 138 24.11 0.27 -10.36
C VAL A 138 23.61 1.67 -10.67
N GLU A 139 23.74 2.09 -11.93
CA GLU A 139 23.44 3.45 -12.39
C GLU A 139 22.00 3.89 -12.03
N SER A 140 20.99 3.06 -12.38
CA SER A 140 19.59 3.38 -12.12
C SER A 140 19.24 3.50 -10.64
N VAL A 141 19.96 2.79 -9.77
CA VAL A 141 19.78 2.86 -8.31
C VAL A 141 20.33 4.18 -7.76
N GLY A 142 21.55 4.58 -8.20
CA GLY A 142 22.12 5.87 -7.84
C GLY A 142 21.29 7.04 -8.31
N ALA A 143 20.82 7.01 -9.57
CA ALA A 143 19.96 8.03 -10.14
C ALA A 143 18.63 8.17 -9.39
N LEU A 144 18.01 7.05 -9.00
CA LEU A 144 16.79 7.10 -8.20
C LEU A 144 17.04 7.65 -6.80
N ALA A 145 18.13 7.25 -6.13
CA ALA A 145 18.46 7.75 -4.81
C ALA A 145 18.67 9.28 -4.81
N GLU A 146 19.40 9.79 -5.81
CA GLU A 146 19.60 11.23 -5.99
C GLU A 146 18.28 11.96 -6.25
N LYS A 147 17.42 11.41 -7.14
CA LYS A 147 16.11 12.00 -7.44
C LYS A 147 15.20 12.02 -6.21
N LEU A 148 15.16 10.96 -5.40
CA LEU A 148 14.40 10.94 -4.15
C LEU A 148 14.89 12.01 -3.17
N ALA A 149 16.20 12.21 -3.04
CA ALA A 149 16.74 13.27 -2.20
C ALA A 149 16.36 14.68 -2.68
N GLN A 150 16.19 14.88 -4.00
CA GLN A 150 15.79 16.15 -4.59
C GLN A 150 14.32 16.49 -4.40
N ILE A 151 13.44 15.48 -4.36
CA ILE A 151 11.97 15.67 -4.32
C ILE A 151 11.36 15.52 -2.93
N THR A 152 12.07 14.94 -1.96
CA THR A 152 11.56 14.76 -0.60
C THR A 152 11.71 16.04 0.22
N PRO A 153 10.77 16.37 1.12
CA PRO A 153 10.85 17.58 1.93
C PRO A 153 11.98 17.53 2.96
N GLY A 154 12.51 18.71 3.27
CA GLY A 154 13.51 18.90 4.32
C GLY A 154 14.90 18.38 3.98
N ARG A 155 15.55 17.73 4.96
CA ARG A 155 16.95 17.26 4.85
C ARG A 155 17.07 15.75 4.59
N LEU A 156 16.04 15.12 4.04
CA LEU A 156 16.07 13.69 3.70
C LEU A 156 17.01 13.47 2.51
N GLN A 157 17.94 12.52 2.62
CA GLN A 157 19.00 12.41 1.62
C GLN A 157 19.41 10.98 1.28
N LYS A 158 19.46 10.07 2.26
CA LYS A 158 19.96 8.71 2.02
C LYS A 158 18.83 7.69 2.03
N SER A 159 18.70 6.97 0.90
CA SER A 159 17.66 5.97 0.68
C SER A 159 18.17 4.55 0.84
N PHE A 160 17.33 3.69 1.36
CA PHE A 160 17.44 2.23 1.25
C PHE A 160 16.24 1.71 0.44
N PHE A 161 16.48 0.76 -0.46
CA PHE A 161 15.46 0.20 -1.35
C PHE A 161 15.06 -1.21 -0.94
N GLY A 162 13.76 -1.49 -0.98
CA GLY A 162 13.14 -2.79 -0.82
C GLY A 162 12.17 -3.09 -1.97
N ASN A 163 11.22 -4.00 -1.77
CA ASN A 163 10.31 -4.46 -2.83
C ASN A 163 8.84 -4.11 -2.53
N GLY A 164 8.46 -3.95 -1.28
CA GLY A 164 7.12 -3.64 -0.86
C GLY A 164 7.06 -2.76 0.39
N GLY A 165 5.91 -2.09 0.63
CA GLY A 165 5.75 -1.12 1.71
C GLY A 165 6.09 -1.67 3.10
N ALA A 166 5.70 -2.92 3.39
CA ALA A 166 6.05 -3.55 4.66
C ALA A 166 7.58 -3.67 4.85
N GLU A 167 8.32 -3.99 3.80
CA GLU A 167 9.80 -4.08 3.84
C GLU A 167 10.43 -2.71 4.11
N ALA A 168 9.93 -1.65 3.48
CA ALA A 168 10.39 -0.28 3.74
C ALA A 168 10.16 0.15 5.20
N ILE A 169 9.00 -0.17 5.76
CA ILE A 169 8.65 0.18 7.14
C ILE A 169 9.47 -0.65 8.15
N GLU A 170 9.67 -1.95 7.91
CA GLU A 170 10.56 -2.79 8.73
C GLU A 170 11.99 -2.23 8.74
N GLY A 171 12.49 -1.78 7.57
CA GLY A 171 13.80 -1.14 7.45
C GLY A 171 13.88 0.17 8.22
N ALA A 172 12.85 1.04 8.10
CA ALA A 172 12.75 2.29 8.84
C ALA A 172 12.73 2.06 10.36
N PHE A 173 12.04 1.00 10.84
CA PHE A 173 12.03 0.65 12.26
C PHE A 173 13.42 0.19 12.75
N ARG A 174 14.11 -0.61 11.95
CA ARG A 174 15.48 -1.02 12.29
C ARG A 174 16.41 0.18 12.37
N LEU A 175 16.29 1.11 11.41
CA LEU A 175 17.06 2.34 11.40
C LEU A 175 16.75 3.21 12.63
N ALA A 176 15.47 3.43 12.94
CA ALA A 176 15.05 4.21 14.10
C ALA A 176 15.58 3.62 15.42
N LYS A 177 15.49 2.30 15.59
CA LYS A 177 16.07 1.60 16.74
C LYS A 177 17.59 1.77 16.82
N ARG A 178 18.27 1.64 15.68
CA ARG A 178 19.73 1.75 15.62
C ARG A 178 20.23 3.13 15.99
N PHE A 179 19.58 4.16 15.45
CA PHE A 179 19.91 5.56 15.72
C PHE A 179 19.63 5.96 17.17
N SER A 180 18.43 5.67 17.67
CA SER A 180 17.99 6.14 18.99
C SER A 180 18.48 5.29 20.15
N GLY A 181 18.86 4.03 19.94
CA GLY A 181 19.12 3.05 21.00
C GLY A 181 17.84 2.62 21.74
N LYS A 182 16.68 3.07 21.32
CA LYS A 182 15.34 2.77 21.88
C LYS A 182 14.64 1.70 21.04
N ASN A 183 13.45 1.20 21.50
CA ASN A 183 12.82 0.04 20.84
C ASN A 183 11.29 0.06 20.82
N GLU A 184 10.63 1.07 21.37
CA GLU A 184 9.18 1.20 21.42
C GLU A 184 8.66 2.13 20.31
N PHE A 185 7.39 1.96 19.94
CA PHE A 185 6.75 2.71 18.86
C PHE A 185 5.39 3.24 19.29
N VAL A 186 5.04 4.41 18.77
CA VAL A 186 3.67 4.93 18.80
C VAL A 186 3.13 4.95 17.37
N ALA A 187 1.91 4.45 17.18
CA ALA A 187 1.17 4.52 15.93
C ALA A 187 -0.22 5.11 16.16
N LEU A 188 -1.00 5.30 15.09
CA LEU A 188 -2.38 5.77 15.21
C LEU A 188 -3.37 4.60 15.20
N GLU A 189 -4.44 4.72 15.98
CA GLU A 189 -5.63 3.88 15.80
C GLU A 189 -6.10 3.98 14.34
N SER A 190 -6.75 2.95 13.82
CA SER A 190 -7.22 2.87 12.43
C SER A 190 -6.14 2.90 11.35
N SER A 191 -4.84 3.01 11.68
CA SER A 191 -3.73 3.00 10.72
C SER A 191 -3.54 1.63 10.05
N PHE A 192 -2.85 1.65 8.90
CA PHE A 192 -2.42 0.43 8.22
C PHE A 192 -1.00 0.59 7.67
N HIS A 193 -0.07 -0.19 8.21
CA HIS A 193 1.35 -0.10 7.86
C HIS A 193 1.93 -1.36 7.20
N GLY A 194 1.13 -2.40 7.01
CA GLY A 194 1.55 -3.63 6.34
C GLY A 194 1.10 -4.91 7.03
N ARG A 195 1.65 -6.05 6.57
CA ARG A 195 1.24 -7.39 7.00
C ARG A 195 2.40 -8.27 7.46
N SER A 196 3.63 -7.77 7.49
CA SER A 196 4.75 -8.43 8.17
C SER A 196 4.58 -8.31 9.70
N TYR A 197 5.38 -9.01 10.46
CA TYR A 197 5.17 -9.10 11.91
C TYR A 197 5.22 -7.73 12.61
N ALA A 198 6.24 -6.90 12.36
CA ALA A 198 6.34 -5.60 13.01
C ALA A 198 5.33 -4.60 12.42
N THR A 199 5.13 -4.57 11.10
CA THR A 199 4.16 -3.65 10.48
C THR A 199 2.71 -3.97 10.86
N LEU A 200 2.38 -5.26 11.02
CA LEU A 200 1.07 -5.66 11.53
C LEU A 200 0.90 -5.29 13.01
N SER A 201 1.99 -5.32 13.78
CA SER A 201 1.98 -4.93 15.20
C SER A 201 1.64 -3.44 15.39
N VAL A 202 2.15 -2.56 14.52
CA VAL A 202 1.86 -1.11 14.54
C VAL A 202 0.63 -0.71 13.71
N THR A 203 -0.02 -1.65 13.02
CA THR A 203 -1.29 -1.42 12.33
C THR A 203 -2.41 -1.28 13.36
N GLY A 204 -3.10 -0.12 13.40
CA GLY A 204 -4.19 0.15 14.34
C GLY A 204 -5.53 -0.47 13.93
N ASN A 205 -5.71 -0.81 12.64
CA ASN A 205 -6.92 -1.45 12.13
C ASN A 205 -7.07 -2.87 12.68
N SER A 206 -7.92 -3.05 13.69
CA SER A 206 -8.15 -4.33 14.38
C SER A 206 -8.64 -5.44 13.46
N GLY A 207 -9.41 -5.11 12.43
CA GLY A 207 -9.91 -6.06 11.44
C GLY A 207 -8.79 -6.78 10.67
N ARG A 208 -7.66 -6.11 10.47
CA ARG A 208 -6.48 -6.64 9.78
C ARG A 208 -5.59 -7.51 10.68
N LYS A 209 -5.78 -7.42 11.99
CA LYS A 209 -4.97 -8.11 13.02
C LYS A 209 -5.56 -9.46 13.47
N LYS A 210 -6.80 -9.77 13.14
CA LYS A 210 -7.46 -11.01 13.57
C LYS A 210 -6.66 -12.25 13.18
N GLY A 211 -6.31 -13.07 14.19
CA GLY A 211 -5.57 -14.32 13.99
C GLY A 211 -4.06 -14.17 13.77
N GLY A 212 -3.49 -12.96 13.82
CA GLY A 212 -2.06 -12.72 13.56
C GLY A 212 -1.16 -12.57 14.79
N GLY A 213 -1.71 -12.64 16.01
CA GLY A 213 -0.94 -12.50 17.25
C GLY A 213 -0.19 -13.76 17.68
N PRO A 214 0.70 -13.67 18.71
CA PRO A 214 1.00 -12.47 19.51
C PRO A 214 1.75 -11.42 18.71
N TYR A 215 1.56 -10.14 19.06
CA TYR A 215 2.18 -9.00 18.38
C TYR A 215 3.48 -8.57 19.08
N MET A 216 4.27 -7.76 18.39
CA MET A 216 5.50 -7.18 18.93
C MET A 216 5.16 -6.34 20.18
N PRO A 217 5.85 -6.54 21.33
CA PRO A 217 5.69 -5.69 22.50
C PRO A 217 6.26 -4.29 22.25
N GLY A 218 5.92 -3.33 23.13
CA GLY A 218 6.42 -1.96 23.04
C GLY A 218 5.75 -1.13 21.93
N VAL A 219 4.48 -1.40 21.64
CA VAL A 219 3.65 -0.61 20.70
C VAL A 219 2.45 -0.04 21.46
N ALA A 220 2.25 1.27 21.35
CA ALA A 220 1.07 1.96 21.82
C ALA A 220 0.37 2.72 20.69
N PHE A 221 -0.92 2.97 20.85
CA PHE A 221 -1.73 3.65 19.83
C PHE A 221 -2.28 4.97 20.39
N ALA A 222 -2.06 6.04 19.65
CA ALA A 222 -2.67 7.34 19.89
C ALA A 222 -3.99 7.45 19.11
N PRO A 223 -4.95 8.27 19.58
CA PRO A 223 -6.22 8.45 18.89
C PRO A 223 -6.05 8.94 17.45
N THR A 224 -6.86 8.38 16.56
CA THR A 224 -6.93 8.82 15.17
C THR A 224 -7.41 10.27 15.09
N PRO A 225 -6.74 11.15 14.31
CA PRO A 225 -7.18 12.52 14.05
C PRO A 225 -8.38 12.57 13.08
N TYR A 226 -9.52 12.04 13.51
CA TYR A 226 -10.71 11.83 12.71
C TYR A 226 -11.86 12.75 13.16
N CYS A 227 -11.93 13.96 12.60
CA CYS A 227 -12.85 14.99 13.09
C CYS A 227 -14.34 14.62 12.92
N TYR A 228 -14.72 13.93 11.85
CA TYR A 228 -16.12 13.51 11.65
C TYR A 228 -16.59 12.52 12.72
N ARG A 229 -15.69 11.68 13.24
CA ARG A 229 -15.92 10.73 14.35
C ARG A 229 -14.89 10.94 15.45
N CYS A 230 -14.87 12.18 15.98
CA CYS A 230 -13.90 12.57 17.00
C CYS A 230 -14.06 11.71 18.26
N PHE A 231 -12.98 11.11 18.76
CA PHE A 231 -12.98 10.29 19.98
C PHE A 231 -13.40 11.09 21.22
N ALA A 232 -13.22 12.42 21.19
CA ALA A 232 -13.57 13.33 22.30
C ALA A 232 -14.94 13.98 22.11
N GLU A 233 -15.75 13.54 21.13
CA GLU A 233 -17.10 14.02 20.86
C GLU A 233 -17.18 15.57 20.74
N THR A 234 -16.14 16.17 20.15
CA THR A 234 -16.01 17.63 19.98
C THR A 234 -15.82 18.01 18.51
N THR A 235 -15.80 19.30 18.22
CA THR A 235 -15.63 19.87 16.88
C THR A 235 -14.23 20.52 16.73
N PRO A 236 -13.68 20.64 15.51
CA PRO A 236 -12.34 21.18 15.29
C PRO A 236 -12.10 22.57 15.88
N ASP A 237 -13.14 23.42 15.89
CA ASP A 237 -13.08 24.78 16.44
C ASP A 237 -13.00 24.83 17.99
N LYS A 238 -13.30 23.73 18.69
CA LYS A 238 -13.35 23.66 20.13
C LYS A 238 -12.32 22.71 20.77
N CYS A 239 -11.68 21.84 19.97
CA CYS A 239 -10.89 20.73 20.53
C CYS A 239 -9.41 21.07 20.77
N ASP A 240 -8.90 22.21 20.28
CA ASP A 240 -7.50 22.59 20.36
C ASP A 240 -6.53 21.43 20.07
N LEU A 241 -6.77 20.72 18.98
CA LEU A 241 -5.99 19.55 18.53
C LEU A 241 -5.74 18.50 19.66
N LEU A 242 -6.78 18.18 20.42
CA LEU A 242 -6.68 17.22 21.52
C LEU A 242 -6.08 15.86 21.09
N CYS A 243 -6.40 15.41 19.87
CA CYS A 243 -5.83 14.20 19.29
C CYS A 243 -4.30 14.26 19.16
N ALA A 244 -3.72 15.41 18.81
CA ALA A 244 -2.27 15.61 18.76
C ALA A 244 -1.68 15.64 20.19
N ARG A 245 -2.30 16.35 21.12
CA ARG A 245 -1.82 16.42 22.51
C ARG A 245 -1.81 15.06 23.19
N ARG A 246 -2.76 14.19 22.88
CA ARG A 246 -2.81 12.80 23.38
C ARG A 246 -1.59 11.97 22.99
N VAL A 247 -0.85 12.34 21.96
CA VAL A 247 0.40 11.64 21.58
C VAL A 247 1.43 11.72 22.70
N SER A 248 1.61 12.89 23.35
CA SER A 248 2.51 13.04 24.51
C SER A 248 2.08 12.16 25.70
N GLU A 249 0.77 12.10 25.98
CA GLU A 249 0.27 11.25 27.07
C GLU A 249 0.50 9.76 26.77
N VAL A 250 0.30 9.32 25.53
CA VAL A 250 0.58 7.93 25.11
C VAL A 250 2.05 7.60 25.29
N ILE A 251 2.96 8.49 24.88
CA ILE A 251 4.41 8.32 25.06
C ILE A 251 4.76 8.16 26.55
N ARG A 252 4.21 9.00 27.42
CA ARG A 252 4.58 9.07 28.83
C ARG A 252 3.89 8.05 29.73
N LEU A 253 2.65 7.65 29.41
CA LEU A 253 1.81 6.83 30.29
C LEU A 253 1.62 5.39 29.83
N HIS A 254 1.79 5.09 28.52
CA HIS A 254 1.48 3.76 27.98
C HIS A 254 2.74 2.97 27.59
N LEU A 255 3.91 3.61 27.63
CA LEU A 255 5.20 3.03 27.26
C LEU A 255 6.23 3.21 28.38
N SER A 256 7.39 2.56 28.23
CA SER A 256 8.40 2.53 29.31
C SER A 256 9.42 3.69 29.26
N GLY A 257 9.26 4.65 28.35
CA GLY A 257 10.22 5.73 28.10
C GLY A 257 11.26 5.39 27.04
N ASN A 258 11.16 4.24 26.38
CA ASN A 258 12.06 3.79 25.33
C ASN A 258 11.48 3.98 23.92
N VAL A 259 10.69 5.04 23.70
CA VAL A 259 10.05 5.30 22.43
C VAL A 259 11.07 5.79 21.41
N CYS A 260 11.27 5.02 20.32
CA CYS A 260 12.19 5.37 19.24
C CYS A 260 11.52 6.17 18.12
N ALA A 261 10.26 5.85 17.81
CA ALA A 261 9.56 6.54 16.73
C ALA A 261 8.04 6.55 16.89
N PHE A 262 7.44 7.60 16.35
CA PHE A 262 6.03 7.71 16.00
C PHE A 262 5.90 7.47 14.50
N ILE A 263 4.95 6.61 14.08
CA ILE A 263 4.65 6.35 12.66
C ILE A 263 3.21 6.74 12.34
N ALA A 264 3.01 7.48 11.25
CA ALA A 264 1.68 7.84 10.77
C ALA A 264 1.63 8.01 9.24
N GLU A 265 0.49 7.67 8.66
CA GLU A 265 0.12 8.02 7.29
C GLU A 265 -0.34 9.49 7.27
N PRO A 266 0.21 10.39 6.43
CA PRO A 266 -0.26 11.79 6.36
C PRO A 266 -1.72 11.91 5.89
N VAL A 267 -2.20 10.98 5.06
CA VAL A 267 -3.61 10.69 4.80
C VAL A 267 -3.79 9.18 4.96
N MET A 268 -4.66 8.76 5.87
CA MET A 268 -4.80 7.36 6.24
C MET A 268 -5.64 6.60 5.21
N GLY A 269 -5.01 5.77 4.39
CA GLY A 269 -5.66 5.11 3.25
C GLY A 269 -6.68 4.04 3.64
N GLU A 270 -6.20 2.93 4.22
CA GLU A 270 -7.05 1.80 4.62
C GLU A 270 -8.01 2.16 5.77
N GLY A 271 -7.63 3.11 6.62
CA GLY A 271 -8.47 3.65 7.68
C GLY A 271 -9.74 4.35 7.17
N GLY A 272 -9.82 4.63 5.86
CA GLY A 272 -10.99 5.26 5.21
C GLY A 272 -10.73 6.67 4.71
N ILE A 273 -9.57 6.93 4.15
CA ILE A 273 -9.13 8.24 3.63
C ILE A 273 -9.21 9.33 4.71
N ILE A 274 -8.86 8.99 5.95
CA ILE A 274 -8.90 9.93 7.05
C ILE A 274 -7.84 11.01 6.82
N THR A 275 -8.28 12.25 6.73
CA THR A 275 -7.44 13.43 6.53
C THR A 275 -7.33 14.17 7.85
N PRO A 276 -6.15 14.18 8.51
CA PRO A 276 -5.95 14.93 9.73
C PRO A 276 -6.25 16.42 9.54
N PRO A 277 -6.77 17.11 10.57
CA PRO A 277 -7.03 18.55 10.50
C PRO A 277 -5.72 19.34 10.35
N ASP A 278 -5.82 20.54 9.79
CA ASP A 278 -4.70 21.46 9.67
C ASP A 278 -4.06 21.69 11.06
N GLY A 279 -2.73 21.78 11.09
CA GLY A 279 -1.95 21.94 12.32
C GLY A 279 -1.68 20.63 13.10
N TYR A 280 -2.37 19.52 12.81
CA TYR A 280 -2.18 18.25 13.54
C TYR A 280 -0.71 17.79 13.52
N PHE A 281 -0.13 17.58 12.35
CA PHE A 281 1.25 17.10 12.25
C PHE A 281 2.28 18.11 12.73
N LYS A 282 2.00 19.42 12.63
CA LYS A 282 2.86 20.44 13.20
C LYS A 282 2.91 20.28 14.73
N ARG A 283 1.76 20.16 15.37
CA ARG A 283 1.70 19.96 16.83
C ARG A 283 2.31 18.62 17.26
N VAL A 284 2.07 17.55 16.50
CA VAL A 284 2.70 16.24 16.75
C VAL A 284 4.23 16.37 16.66
N LYS A 285 4.77 17.00 15.62
CA LYS A 285 6.23 17.15 15.45
C LYS A 285 6.86 17.93 16.62
N GLU A 286 6.22 19.01 17.08
CA GLU A 286 6.66 19.74 18.27
C GLU A 286 6.76 18.81 19.51
N ILE A 287 5.73 18.00 19.75
CA ILE A 287 5.71 17.02 20.84
C ILE A 287 6.83 15.98 20.67
N LEU A 288 7.01 15.44 19.48
CA LEU A 288 8.02 14.43 19.21
C LEU A 288 9.44 14.96 19.41
N ASP A 289 9.69 16.23 19.04
CA ASP A 289 10.97 16.90 19.25
C ASP A 289 11.25 17.11 20.75
N GLU A 290 10.23 17.51 21.53
CA GLU A 290 10.33 17.64 22.99
C GLU A 290 10.64 16.30 23.69
N GLU A 291 10.06 15.19 23.18
CA GLU A 291 10.23 13.84 23.74
C GLU A 291 11.46 13.09 23.18
N GLY A 292 12.15 13.66 22.19
CA GLY A 292 13.28 13.00 21.52
C GLY A 292 12.87 11.71 20.80
N VAL A 293 11.72 11.75 20.10
CA VAL A 293 11.10 10.65 19.37
C VAL A 293 11.13 10.96 17.87
N LEU A 294 11.58 10.02 17.03
CA LEU A 294 11.62 10.21 15.57
C LEU A 294 10.22 10.18 14.96
N PHE A 295 10.01 10.97 13.93
CA PHE A 295 8.81 10.94 13.11
C PHE A 295 9.05 10.16 11.81
N ILE A 296 8.34 9.04 11.61
CA ILE A 296 8.28 8.28 10.38
C ILE A 296 6.97 8.59 9.66
N ALA A 297 7.04 9.30 8.52
CA ALA A 297 5.88 9.51 7.67
C ALA A 297 5.72 8.33 6.72
N ASP A 298 4.60 7.62 6.82
CA ASP A 298 4.25 6.53 5.91
C ASP A 298 3.53 7.06 4.68
N GLU A 299 4.30 7.29 3.62
CA GLU A 299 3.84 7.76 2.31
C GLU A 299 3.62 6.62 1.31
N VAL A 300 3.51 5.40 1.78
CA VAL A 300 3.33 4.21 0.93
C VAL A 300 2.09 4.34 0.06
N GLN A 301 1.01 4.95 0.55
CA GLN A 301 -0.21 5.14 -0.24
C GLN A 301 -0.42 6.60 -0.69
N SER A 302 -0.01 7.56 0.09
CA SER A 302 -0.29 8.99 -0.10
C SER A 302 0.75 9.72 -0.96
N GLY A 303 1.92 9.12 -1.17
CA GLY A 303 3.01 9.69 -1.94
C GLY A 303 2.82 9.67 -3.46
N PHE A 304 3.80 10.23 -4.15
CA PHE A 304 3.91 10.27 -5.61
C PHE A 304 2.71 10.90 -6.31
N GLY A 305 2.34 12.12 -5.86
CA GLY A 305 1.33 12.94 -6.50
C GLY A 305 -0.12 12.61 -6.12
N ARG A 306 -0.36 11.52 -5.40
CA ARG A 306 -1.71 11.03 -5.07
C ARG A 306 -2.60 12.08 -4.43
N THR A 307 -2.04 12.90 -3.54
CA THR A 307 -2.77 13.94 -2.81
C THR A 307 -2.65 15.33 -3.42
N GLY A 308 -2.07 15.48 -4.62
CA GLY A 308 -1.84 16.77 -5.26
C GLY A 308 -0.58 17.49 -4.79
N LYS A 309 0.27 16.82 -4.03
CA LYS A 309 1.66 17.14 -3.72
C LYS A 309 2.49 15.89 -3.96
N MET A 310 3.81 16.03 -4.16
CA MET A 310 4.66 14.85 -4.38
C MET A 310 4.58 13.92 -3.16
N PHE A 311 4.62 14.46 -1.95
CA PHE A 311 4.38 13.76 -0.70
C PHE A 311 3.27 14.45 0.12
N ALA A 312 2.37 13.67 0.70
CA ALA A 312 1.21 14.22 1.41
C ALA A 312 1.60 15.01 2.67
N ILE A 313 2.73 14.69 3.31
CA ILE A 313 3.22 15.43 4.49
C ILE A 313 3.51 16.91 4.17
N GLU A 314 3.78 17.25 2.91
CA GLU A 314 4.00 18.64 2.47
C GLU A 314 2.76 19.53 2.66
N HIS A 315 1.55 18.97 2.70
CA HIS A 315 0.33 19.73 3.00
C HIS A 315 0.32 20.32 4.40
N TYR A 316 1.11 19.77 5.30
CA TYR A 316 1.16 20.15 6.71
C TYR A 316 2.39 20.99 7.06
N GLY A 317 3.31 21.20 6.10
CA GLY A 317 4.54 22.00 6.30
C GLY A 317 5.47 21.40 7.35
N VAL A 318 5.54 20.07 7.44
CA VAL A 318 6.34 19.34 8.43
C VAL A 318 7.42 18.54 7.73
N GLU A 319 8.63 18.56 8.31
CA GLU A 319 9.75 17.74 7.88
C GLU A 319 9.84 16.48 8.76
N PRO A 320 9.55 15.28 8.24
CA PRO A 320 9.73 14.05 8.99
C PRO A 320 11.21 13.66 9.08
N ASP A 321 11.53 12.76 10.00
CA ASP A 321 12.89 12.23 10.16
C ASP A 321 13.19 11.11 9.17
N ILE A 322 12.14 10.35 8.82
CA ILE A 322 12.17 9.25 7.84
C ILE A 322 10.86 9.29 7.04
N ILE A 323 10.93 9.06 5.73
CA ILE A 323 9.76 8.75 4.89
C ILE A 323 9.86 7.32 4.39
N THR A 324 8.76 6.57 4.45
CA THR A 324 8.62 5.26 3.80
C THR A 324 7.71 5.37 2.58
N MET A 325 8.07 4.67 1.50
CA MET A 325 7.38 4.76 0.21
C MET A 325 7.35 3.43 -0.55
N ALA A 326 6.32 3.22 -1.35
CA ALA A 326 6.14 2.09 -2.25
C ALA A 326 5.05 2.43 -3.28
N LYS A 327 4.28 1.46 -3.76
CA LYS A 327 3.10 1.64 -4.64
C LYS A 327 3.39 2.58 -5.81
N GLY A 328 2.95 3.84 -5.71
CA GLY A 328 3.11 4.86 -6.73
C GLY A 328 4.56 5.24 -7.08
N ILE A 329 5.58 4.73 -6.38
CA ILE A 329 6.98 5.04 -6.67
C ILE A 329 7.41 4.59 -8.08
N ALA A 330 6.92 3.42 -8.54
CA ALA A 330 7.37 2.80 -9.79
C ALA A 330 6.22 2.31 -10.68
N ASP A 331 5.01 2.87 -10.51
CA ASP A 331 3.84 2.63 -11.37
C ASP A 331 3.58 1.15 -11.68
N GLY A 332 3.56 0.31 -10.62
CA GLY A 332 3.28 -1.14 -10.73
C GLY A 332 4.52 -2.05 -10.69
N TRP A 333 5.73 -1.54 -10.92
CA TRP A 333 6.94 -2.32 -10.72
C TRP A 333 7.23 -2.50 -9.23
N PRO A 334 7.55 -3.73 -8.75
CA PRO A 334 7.86 -3.98 -7.34
C PRO A 334 9.06 -3.16 -6.89
N LEU A 335 8.80 -2.14 -6.06
CA LEU A 335 9.81 -1.28 -5.47
C LEU A 335 9.26 -0.62 -4.22
N SER A 336 10.11 -0.45 -3.23
CA SER A 336 9.87 0.39 -2.07
C SER A 336 11.15 1.07 -1.63
N ALA A 337 11.03 2.12 -0.84
CA ALA A 337 12.18 2.77 -0.23
C ALA A 337 11.81 3.35 1.13
N PHE A 338 12.82 3.53 1.98
CA PHE A 338 12.78 4.53 3.03
C PHE A 338 13.96 5.48 2.85
N ILE A 339 13.73 6.76 3.12
CA ILE A 339 14.73 7.81 3.03
C ILE A 339 14.83 8.52 4.38
N ALA A 340 16.02 8.82 4.82
CA ALA A 340 16.27 9.46 6.11
C ALA A 340 17.28 10.60 5.99
N ARG A 341 17.33 11.44 7.03
CA ARG A 341 18.40 12.43 7.20
C ARG A 341 19.77 11.73 7.29
N PRO A 342 20.86 12.35 6.81
CA PRO A 342 22.18 11.73 6.79
C PRO A 342 22.61 11.16 8.15
N GLU A 343 22.45 11.95 9.22
CA GLU A 343 22.85 11.57 10.57
C GLU A 343 22.09 10.33 11.11
N ILE A 344 20.84 10.12 10.67
CA ILE A 344 20.05 8.95 11.01
C ILE A 344 20.50 7.76 10.15
N ALA A 345 20.60 7.97 8.84
CA ALA A 345 20.96 6.92 7.89
C ALA A 345 22.35 6.33 8.17
N ASP A 346 23.31 7.17 8.58
CA ASP A 346 24.70 6.78 8.88
C ASP A 346 24.84 6.01 10.20
N SER A 347 23.77 5.86 10.98
CA SER A 347 23.77 5.01 12.16
C SER A 347 23.77 3.51 11.85
N PHE A 348 23.35 3.10 10.64
CA PHE A 348 23.48 1.71 10.21
C PHE A 348 24.95 1.29 10.13
N GLN A 349 25.24 0.09 10.61
CA GLN A 349 26.58 -0.52 10.54
C GLN A 349 26.58 -1.68 9.53
N ILE A 350 27.79 -2.09 9.17
CA ILE A 350 27.99 -3.24 8.27
C ILE A 350 27.25 -4.46 8.81
N GLY A 351 26.37 -5.03 7.98
CA GLY A 351 25.54 -6.20 8.31
C GLY A 351 24.18 -5.89 8.94
N ASP A 352 23.86 -4.63 9.26
CA ASP A 352 22.57 -4.31 9.90
C ASP A 352 21.38 -4.54 8.97
N HIS A 353 21.50 -4.24 7.68
CA HIS A 353 20.37 -4.34 6.75
C HIS A 353 20.81 -4.67 5.33
N LEU A 354 20.06 -5.55 4.65
CA LEU A 354 20.27 -5.93 3.26
C LEU A 354 18.96 -6.47 2.67
N SER A 355 18.72 -6.20 1.39
CA SER A 355 17.66 -6.80 0.59
C SER A 355 18.26 -7.34 -0.71
N THR A 356 18.12 -8.65 -0.98
CA THR A 356 18.68 -9.26 -2.20
C THR A 356 18.11 -8.64 -3.47
N PHE A 357 16.79 -8.39 -3.52
CA PHE A 357 16.09 -7.82 -4.67
C PHE A 357 15.86 -6.32 -4.55
N GLY A 358 16.10 -5.73 -3.38
CA GLY A 358 15.90 -4.29 -3.14
C GLY A 358 16.81 -3.45 -4.04
N GLY A 359 16.26 -2.39 -4.62
CA GLY A 359 16.93 -1.62 -5.64
C GLY A 359 17.13 -2.41 -6.94
N ASN A 360 16.12 -3.19 -7.35
CA ASN A 360 16.17 -3.86 -8.65
C ASN A 360 16.37 -2.83 -9.77
N PRO A 361 17.38 -3.03 -10.65
CA PRO A 361 17.73 -2.05 -11.69
C PRO A 361 16.55 -1.66 -12.59
N VAL A 362 15.70 -2.61 -12.96
CA VAL A 362 14.54 -2.40 -13.85
C VAL A 362 13.49 -1.55 -13.14
N SER A 363 13.15 -1.91 -11.89
CA SER A 363 12.20 -1.15 -11.09
C SER A 363 12.69 0.27 -10.79
N CYS A 364 14.01 0.45 -10.55
CA CYS A 364 14.60 1.77 -10.32
C CYS A 364 14.56 2.65 -11.58
N ALA A 365 14.86 2.10 -12.75
CA ALA A 365 14.76 2.83 -14.03
C ALA A 365 13.29 3.22 -14.32
N ALA A 366 12.33 2.32 -14.06
CA ALA A 366 10.91 2.62 -14.14
C ALA A 366 10.52 3.76 -13.18
N ALA A 367 11.00 3.73 -11.94
CA ALA A 367 10.71 4.75 -10.94
C ALA A 367 11.26 6.13 -11.31
N VAL A 368 12.47 6.22 -11.85
CA VAL A 368 13.03 7.51 -12.34
C VAL A 368 12.13 8.10 -13.42
N ALA A 369 11.76 7.30 -14.44
CA ALA A 369 10.88 7.76 -15.51
C ALA A 369 9.46 8.11 -15.01
N ASN A 370 8.95 7.36 -14.04
CA ASN A 370 7.67 7.65 -13.41
C ASN A 370 7.68 8.98 -12.65
N ILE A 371 8.71 9.24 -11.84
CA ILE A 371 8.84 10.51 -11.11
C ILE A 371 8.92 11.69 -12.10
N ASP A 372 9.71 11.57 -13.17
CA ASP A 372 9.80 12.61 -14.21
C ASP A 372 8.45 12.87 -14.88
N PHE A 373 7.70 11.80 -15.17
CA PHE A 373 6.35 11.91 -15.74
C PHE A 373 5.37 12.59 -14.78
N LEU A 374 5.41 12.25 -13.49
CA LEU A 374 4.53 12.85 -12.49
C LEU A 374 4.81 14.34 -12.28
N LEU A 375 6.09 14.74 -12.31
CA LEU A 375 6.51 16.14 -12.18
C LEU A 375 6.16 17.00 -13.41
N ASP A 376 5.83 16.38 -14.54
CA ASP A 376 5.42 17.05 -15.79
C ASP A 376 3.91 17.40 -15.77
N GLY A 377 3.45 18.09 -14.72
CA GLY A 377 2.07 18.60 -14.56
C GLY A 377 1.02 17.60 -14.05
N VAL A 378 1.38 16.33 -13.81
CA VAL A 378 0.42 15.32 -13.34
C VAL A 378 0.06 15.52 -11.87
N VAL A 379 1.01 15.94 -11.03
CA VAL A 379 0.80 16.24 -9.61
C VAL A 379 -0.18 17.42 -9.46
N GLU A 380 0.02 18.50 -10.21
CA GLU A 380 -0.88 19.67 -10.23
C GLU A 380 -2.27 19.29 -10.77
N GLY A 381 -2.30 18.43 -11.79
CA GLY A 381 -3.54 17.87 -12.32
C GLY A 381 -4.32 17.09 -11.26
N SER A 382 -3.63 16.29 -10.44
CA SER A 382 -4.24 15.58 -9.31
C SER A 382 -4.82 16.52 -8.26
N ALA A 383 -4.13 17.62 -7.95
CA ALA A 383 -4.63 18.63 -7.01
C ALA A 383 -5.93 19.26 -7.51
N ARG A 384 -5.97 19.73 -8.77
CA ARG A 384 -7.14 20.37 -9.39
C ARG A 384 -8.33 19.41 -9.45
N LYS A 385 -8.14 18.26 -10.12
CA LYS A 385 -9.21 17.27 -10.34
C LYS A 385 -9.75 16.74 -9.01
N GLY A 386 -8.87 16.51 -8.04
CA GLY A 386 -9.28 16.03 -6.72
C GLY A 386 -10.10 17.06 -5.93
N ALA A 387 -9.75 18.35 -6.01
CA ALA A 387 -10.54 19.42 -5.40
C ALA A 387 -11.92 19.53 -6.03
N GLU A 388 -12.02 19.46 -7.36
CA GLU A 388 -13.28 19.49 -8.10
C GLU A 388 -14.15 18.27 -7.78
N LEU A 389 -13.60 17.06 -7.81
CA LEU A 389 -14.31 15.83 -7.48
C LEU A 389 -14.86 15.86 -6.05
N LYS A 390 -14.03 16.29 -5.09
CA LYS A 390 -14.44 16.43 -3.69
C LYS A 390 -15.59 17.42 -3.53
N ALA A 391 -15.50 18.61 -4.13
CA ALA A 391 -16.55 19.61 -4.08
C ALA A 391 -17.89 19.09 -4.63
N ARG A 392 -17.86 18.32 -5.71
CA ARG A 392 -19.05 17.71 -6.31
C ARG A 392 -19.69 16.63 -5.41
N PHE A 393 -18.88 15.83 -4.72
CA PHE A 393 -19.40 14.91 -3.71
C PHE A 393 -19.96 15.65 -2.48
N GLU A 394 -19.36 16.76 -2.07
CA GLU A 394 -19.90 17.63 -1.00
C GLU A 394 -21.24 18.28 -1.40
N GLU A 395 -21.44 18.59 -2.69
CA GLU A 395 -22.72 19.04 -3.20
C GLU A 395 -23.75 17.90 -3.20
N LEU A 396 -23.38 16.71 -3.68
CA LEU A 396 -24.24 15.52 -3.63
C LEU A 396 -24.66 15.18 -2.18
N GLN A 397 -23.77 15.34 -1.20
CA GLN A 397 -24.03 15.12 0.22
C GLN A 397 -25.20 15.97 0.73
N ARG A 398 -25.43 17.18 0.19
CA ARG A 398 -26.53 18.06 0.64
C ARG A 398 -27.91 17.48 0.34
N THR A 399 -28.01 16.65 -0.67
CA THR A 399 -29.28 16.04 -1.13
C THR A 399 -29.36 14.54 -0.88
N GLN A 400 -28.21 13.89 -0.60
CA GLN A 400 -28.12 12.44 -0.40
C GLN A 400 -27.83 12.11 1.08
N PRO A 401 -28.85 11.73 1.87
CA PRO A 401 -28.72 11.53 3.32
C PRO A 401 -27.85 10.34 3.70
N LEU A 402 -27.53 9.43 2.77
CA LEU A 402 -26.62 8.32 3.00
C LEU A 402 -25.16 8.76 3.07
N ILE A 403 -24.80 9.95 2.57
CA ILE A 403 -23.44 10.48 2.64
C ILE A 403 -23.26 11.24 3.95
N GLY A 404 -22.48 10.66 4.86
CA GLY A 404 -22.18 11.27 6.16
C GLY A 404 -21.02 12.25 6.12
N ASP A 405 -19.95 11.92 5.37
CA ASP A 405 -18.75 12.76 5.28
C ASP A 405 -18.04 12.58 3.93
N VAL A 406 -17.51 13.67 3.39
CA VAL A 406 -16.66 13.69 2.19
C VAL A 406 -15.33 14.32 2.54
N ARG A 407 -14.24 13.58 2.33
CA ARG A 407 -12.89 14.02 2.72
C ARG A 407 -11.84 13.54 1.73
N GLY A 408 -10.65 14.09 1.84
CA GLY A 408 -9.52 13.70 1.00
C GLY A 408 -8.68 14.91 0.58
N LYS A 409 -7.58 14.60 -0.11
CA LYS A 409 -6.67 15.57 -0.76
C LYS A 409 -6.30 15.01 -2.13
N GLY A 410 -6.26 15.85 -3.16
CA GLY A 410 -6.01 15.41 -4.53
C GLY A 410 -6.94 14.27 -4.95
N LEU A 411 -6.47 13.36 -5.77
CA LEU A 411 -7.22 12.17 -6.22
C LEU A 411 -7.14 11.01 -5.20
N MET A 412 -7.24 11.34 -3.92
CA MET A 412 -7.43 10.43 -2.81
C MET A 412 -8.67 10.87 -2.04
N VAL A 413 -9.87 10.48 -2.53
CA VAL A 413 -11.17 10.92 -2.04
C VAL A 413 -11.90 9.77 -1.36
N GLY A 414 -12.42 10.04 -0.17
CA GLY A 414 -13.27 9.14 0.63
C GLY A 414 -14.66 9.71 0.80
N VAL A 415 -15.67 8.91 0.46
CA VAL A 415 -17.10 9.22 0.69
C VAL A 415 -17.61 8.25 1.72
N GLU A 416 -17.81 8.70 2.96
CA GLU A 416 -18.28 7.86 4.04
C GLU A 416 -19.81 7.78 4.04
N LEU A 417 -20.30 6.56 3.98
CA LEU A 417 -21.74 6.29 4.02
C LEU A 417 -22.19 5.96 5.44
N ILE A 418 -23.38 6.43 5.77
CA ILE A 418 -24.07 6.22 7.05
C ILE A 418 -25.42 5.56 6.83
N ALA A 419 -25.85 4.76 7.80
CA ALA A 419 -27.18 4.17 7.79
C ALA A 419 -28.21 5.05 8.48
N ASP A 420 -27.78 5.95 9.35
CA ASP A 420 -28.62 6.86 10.11
C ASP A 420 -27.91 8.20 10.36
N PRO A 421 -28.48 9.33 9.93
CA PRO A 421 -27.87 10.64 10.07
C PRO A 421 -27.72 11.12 11.52
N GLN A 422 -28.59 10.68 12.43
CA GLN A 422 -28.58 11.15 13.84
C GLN A 422 -27.48 10.43 14.64
N THR A 423 -27.42 9.11 14.51
CA THR A 423 -26.45 8.28 15.22
C THR A 423 -25.11 8.12 14.50
N LYS A 424 -25.04 8.53 13.23
CA LYS A 424 -23.92 8.28 12.31
C LYS A 424 -23.56 6.79 12.22
N ALA A 425 -24.54 5.88 12.37
CA ALA A 425 -24.32 4.45 12.22
C ALA A 425 -23.69 4.14 10.86
N TYR A 426 -22.73 3.19 10.82
CA TYR A 426 -21.96 2.89 9.61
C TYR A 426 -22.81 2.31 8.48
N GLY A 427 -22.78 2.93 7.32
CA GLY A 427 -23.49 2.51 6.12
C GLY A 427 -22.80 1.38 5.34
N THR A 428 -22.35 0.32 6.03
CA THR A 428 -21.61 -0.80 5.44
C THR A 428 -22.39 -1.49 4.33
N ALA A 429 -23.70 -1.68 4.51
CA ALA A 429 -24.55 -2.31 3.49
C ALA A 429 -24.66 -1.41 2.25
N ALA A 430 -24.88 -0.11 2.43
CA ALA A 430 -24.93 0.86 1.33
C ALA A 430 -23.59 0.89 0.57
N ALA A 431 -22.46 0.94 1.27
CA ALA A 431 -21.14 0.94 0.63
C ALA A 431 -20.87 -0.32 -0.19
N GLY A 432 -21.26 -1.49 0.33
CA GLY A 432 -21.17 -2.76 -0.40
C GLY A 432 -22.05 -2.78 -1.65
N PHE A 433 -23.27 -2.29 -1.55
CA PHE A 433 -24.20 -2.20 -2.67
C PHE A 433 -23.69 -1.23 -3.76
N VAL A 434 -23.33 0.00 -3.37
CA VAL A 434 -22.84 1.01 -4.32
C VAL A 434 -21.57 0.53 -5.03
N ARG A 435 -20.66 -0.15 -4.32
CA ARG A 435 -19.49 -0.73 -4.94
C ARG A 435 -19.85 -1.79 -6.01
N GLN A 436 -20.81 -2.67 -5.70
CA GLN A 436 -21.27 -3.67 -6.68
C GLN A 436 -21.99 -2.98 -7.85
N TYR A 437 -22.83 -1.99 -7.58
CA TYR A 437 -23.49 -1.20 -8.62
C TYR A 437 -22.46 -0.55 -9.56
N CYS A 438 -21.42 0.08 -9.02
CA CYS A 438 -20.32 0.64 -9.82
C CYS A 438 -19.65 -0.39 -10.70
N LEU A 439 -19.31 -1.58 -10.15
CA LEU A 439 -18.72 -2.67 -10.91
C LEU A 439 -19.62 -3.10 -12.09
N ASP A 440 -20.92 -3.26 -11.85
CA ASP A 440 -21.89 -3.67 -12.85
C ASP A 440 -22.11 -2.59 -13.96
N HIS A 441 -21.70 -1.33 -13.67
CA HIS A 441 -21.80 -0.19 -14.57
C HIS A 441 -20.43 0.33 -15.06
N GLY A 442 -19.38 -0.52 -15.05
CA GLY A 442 -18.10 -0.22 -15.65
C GLY A 442 -17.21 0.73 -14.83
N VAL A 443 -17.40 0.82 -13.50
CA VAL A 443 -16.56 1.63 -12.61
C VAL A 443 -16.01 0.78 -11.47
N LEU A 444 -14.68 0.74 -11.33
CA LEU A 444 -14.01 0.03 -10.23
C LEU A 444 -13.69 0.99 -9.10
N ILE A 445 -14.29 0.81 -7.94
CA ILE A 445 -13.98 1.58 -6.72
C ILE A 445 -13.59 0.68 -5.55
N GLY A 446 -12.84 1.23 -4.60
CA GLY A 446 -12.54 0.55 -3.35
C GLY A 446 -13.57 0.81 -2.26
N VAL A 447 -13.64 -0.09 -1.28
CA VAL A 447 -14.32 0.16 -0.01
C VAL A 447 -13.32 -0.01 1.12
N GLY A 448 -13.33 0.89 2.10
CA GLY A 448 -12.41 0.92 3.23
C GLY A 448 -13.04 1.46 4.50
N GLY A 449 -12.15 1.85 5.43
CA GLY A 449 -12.53 2.16 6.80
C GLY A 449 -12.64 0.91 7.66
N ASN A 450 -12.56 1.07 8.98
CA ASN A 450 -12.59 -0.05 9.93
C ASN A 450 -13.87 -0.89 9.82
N PHE A 451 -14.95 -0.29 9.36
CA PHE A 451 -16.28 -0.91 9.27
C PHE A 451 -16.77 -1.08 7.82
N GLY A 452 -15.92 -0.78 6.82
CA GLY A 452 -16.28 -0.96 5.40
C GLY A 452 -17.41 -0.04 4.93
N SER A 453 -17.46 1.21 5.42
CA SER A 453 -18.48 2.19 5.09
C SER A 453 -17.99 3.35 4.21
N VAL A 454 -16.72 3.33 3.79
CA VAL A 454 -16.13 4.41 3.02
C VAL A 454 -15.87 3.96 1.58
N LEU A 455 -16.51 4.61 0.62
CA LEU A 455 -16.15 4.49 -0.79
C LEU A 455 -14.83 5.21 -1.00
N ARG A 456 -13.84 4.53 -1.60
CA ARG A 456 -12.51 5.08 -1.88
C ARG A 456 -12.35 5.29 -3.38
N ILE A 457 -12.23 6.55 -3.78
CA ILE A 457 -12.05 6.96 -5.17
C ILE A 457 -10.59 7.38 -5.33
N GLN A 458 -9.80 6.52 -5.95
CA GLN A 458 -8.34 6.66 -6.05
C GLN A 458 -7.85 6.24 -7.46
N PRO A 459 -8.32 6.93 -8.54
CA PRO A 459 -7.98 6.58 -9.92
C PRO A 459 -6.50 6.83 -10.22
N PRO A 460 -5.95 6.32 -11.32
CA PRO A 460 -4.73 6.85 -11.91
C PRO A 460 -4.82 8.37 -12.06
N LEU A 461 -3.69 9.09 -11.82
CA LEU A 461 -3.71 10.57 -11.79
C LEU A 461 -3.95 11.20 -13.16
N VAL A 462 -3.80 10.39 -14.20
CA VAL A 462 -4.05 10.77 -15.60
C VAL A 462 -5.53 10.71 -16.01
N ILE A 463 -6.42 10.23 -15.12
CA ILE A 463 -7.89 10.21 -15.39
C ILE A 463 -8.35 11.57 -15.91
N ASP A 464 -9.23 11.59 -16.91
CA ASP A 464 -9.78 12.82 -17.44
C ASP A 464 -11.08 13.26 -16.76
N ASP A 465 -11.53 14.49 -17.08
CA ASP A 465 -12.68 15.09 -16.42
C ASP A 465 -14.00 14.37 -16.81
N ALA A 466 -14.11 13.85 -18.07
CA ALA A 466 -15.28 13.10 -18.52
C ALA A 466 -15.42 11.74 -17.81
N GLN A 467 -14.27 11.07 -17.57
CA GLN A 467 -14.23 9.84 -16.77
C GLN A 467 -14.65 10.11 -15.33
N LEU A 468 -14.20 11.23 -14.72
CA LEU A 468 -14.61 11.63 -13.37
C LEU A 468 -16.10 11.97 -13.31
N ASP A 469 -16.67 12.60 -14.35
CA ASP A 469 -18.11 12.84 -14.48
C ASP A 469 -18.89 11.52 -14.46
N SER A 470 -18.43 10.53 -15.22
CA SER A 470 -19.04 9.20 -15.27
C SER A 470 -18.95 8.48 -13.92
N VAL A 471 -17.83 8.58 -13.23
CA VAL A 471 -17.65 8.00 -11.88
C VAL A 471 -18.64 8.61 -10.88
N LEU A 472 -18.74 9.95 -10.85
CA LEU A 472 -19.67 10.64 -9.94
C LEU A 472 -21.13 10.26 -10.24
N ALA A 473 -21.53 10.26 -11.50
CA ALA A 473 -22.88 9.88 -11.92
C ALA A 473 -23.20 8.43 -11.50
N THR A 474 -22.29 7.49 -11.76
CA THR A 474 -22.49 6.08 -11.39
C THR A 474 -22.60 5.89 -9.88
N VAL A 475 -21.80 6.61 -9.07
CA VAL A 475 -21.91 6.55 -7.62
C VAL A 475 -23.25 7.15 -7.14
N ALA A 476 -23.68 8.28 -7.71
CA ALA A 476 -24.96 8.90 -7.38
C ALA A 476 -26.14 7.98 -7.70
N ASP A 477 -26.17 7.38 -8.90
CA ASP A 477 -27.19 6.42 -9.31
C ASP A 477 -27.22 5.18 -8.39
N GLY A 478 -26.06 4.68 -7.98
CA GLY A 478 -25.93 3.57 -7.04
C GLY A 478 -26.50 3.91 -5.65
N LEU A 479 -26.28 5.13 -5.16
CA LEU A 479 -26.86 5.61 -3.90
C LEU A 479 -28.40 5.73 -3.98
N GLU A 480 -28.92 6.27 -5.08
CA GLU A 480 -30.36 6.33 -5.32
C GLU A 480 -30.98 4.93 -5.46
N ALA A 481 -30.31 4.01 -6.17
CA ALA A 481 -30.81 2.65 -6.32
C ALA A 481 -30.86 1.91 -4.97
N PHE A 482 -29.90 2.14 -4.08
CA PHE A 482 -29.92 1.60 -2.72
C PHE A 482 -31.06 2.21 -1.89
N ALA A 483 -31.29 3.52 -1.99
CA ALA A 483 -32.34 4.20 -1.23
C ALA A 483 -33.77 3.78 -1.63
N ARG A 484 -33.96 3.17 -2.80
CA ARG A 484 -35.26 2.63 -3.29
C ARG A 484 -35.56 1.21 -2.82
N GLN A 485 -34.64 0.50 -2.16
CA GLN A 485 -34.84 -0.85 -1.61
C GLN A 485 -35.55 -0.81 -0.25
#